data_7ff98d824890bccfe9f05ea9f73d7b2a
#
_entry.id   7ff98d824890bccfe9f05ea9f73d7b2a
#
_cell.length_a   1.000
_cell.length_b   1.000
_cell.length_c   1.000
_cell.angle_alpha   90.00
_cell.angle_beta   90.00
_cell.angle_gamma   90.00
#
_symmetry.space_group_name_H-M   'P 1'
#
loop_
_entity.id
_entity.type
_entity.pdbx_description
1 polymer ?
#
loop_
_entity_poly.entity_id
_entity_poly.type
_entity_poly.pdbx_seq_one_letter_code
_entity_poly.pdbx_strand_id
1 'polypeptide(L)'
;MESFFLQAIEDGCEGLVCKSLQKDSIYQAGKRGFLWIKYKRDYKSHLADTLDLVVIGAFYGKGQRAQYFGSLLMACYDPETDQFKTVCKVGSGFTEDDFEKLDELLKAHQIRHKHPRVNSILSADIWYEPYLVLEITGAELTLSPVHTCAWDKIKPSRGLGLRFPRFTGRYRFDKRPEDATTEKEIIEMYQNQIKIKV
;
A
#
# COMPACT_ATOMS: atom_id res chain seq x y z
N MET A 1 29.73 -3.15 -1.08
CA MET A 1 28.40 -3.61 -1.56
C MET A 1 27.58 -2.47 -2.15
N GLU A 2 27.49 -1.32 -1.48
CA GLU A 2 26.67 -0.19 -1.93
C GLU A 2 27.09 0.40 -3.27
N SER A 3 28.40 0.64 -3.49
CA SER A 3 28.92 1.10 -4.77
C SER A 3 28.63 0.14 -5.94
N PHE A 4 28.76 -1.14 -5.71
CA PHE A 4 28.43 -2.16 -6.71
C PHE A 4 26.91 -2.24 -7.00
N PHE A 5 26.08 -2.02 -5.98
CA PHE A 5 24.64 -1.91 -6.15
C PHE A 5 24.25 -0.69 -6.99
N LEU A 6 24.83 0.47 -6.71
CA LEU A 6 24.59 1.70 -7.48
C LEU A 6 25.02 1.54 -8.94
N GLN A 7 26.17 0.94 -9.18
CA GLN A 7 26.62 0.62 -10.55
C GLN A 7 25.64 -0.29 -11.27
N ALA A 8 25.16 -1.36 -10.62
CA ALA A 8 24.17 -2.26 -11.22
C ALA A 8 22.86 -1.53 -11.59
N ILE A 9 22.43 -0.56 -10.76
CA ILE A 9 21.24 0.27 -11.06
C ILE A 9 21.53 1.18 -12.27
N GLU A 10 22.71 1.80 -12.37
CA GLU A 10 23.12 2.63 -13.51
C GLU A 10 23.18 1.80 -14.81
N ASP A 11 23.60 0.53 -14.71
CA ASP A 11 23.63 -0.43 -15.81
C ASP A 11 22.23 -0.96 -16.19
N GLY A 12 21.15 -0.44 -15.57
CA GLY A 12 19.76 -0.79 -15.88
C GLY A 12 19.25 -2.05 -15.16
N CYS A 13 19.99 -2.60 -14.20
CA CYS A 13 19.53 -3.73 -13.40
C CYS A 13 18.50 -3.31 -12.34
N GLU A 14 17.58 -4.21 -11.97
CA GLU A 14 16.63 -4.00 -10.87
C GLU A 14 17.31 -3.99 -9.48
N GLY A 15 18.53 -4.48 -9.37
CA GLY A 15 19.30 -4.64 -8.16
C GLY A 15 20.21 -5.87 -8.19
N LEU A 16 20.57 -6.37 -7.02
CA LEU A 16 21.50 -7.49 -6.85
C LEU A 16 20.80 -8.72 -6.24
N VAL A 17 21.38 -9.90 -6.48
CA VAL A 17 21.08 -11.11 -5.71
C VAL A 17 22.29 -11.43 -4.85
N CYS A 18 22.15 -11.25 -3.53
CA CYS A 18 23.19 -11.64 -2.56
C CYS A 18 23.06 -13.13 -2.27
N LYS A 19 24.10 -13.90 -2.56
CA LYS A 19 24.13 -15.35 -2.34
C LYS A 19 25.07 -15.66 -1.16
N SER A 20 24.63 -16.54 -0.25
CA SER A 20 25.50 -17.06 0.78
C SER A 20 26.64 -17.87 0.15
N LEU A 21 27.85 -17.76 0.71
CA LEU A 21 29.02 -18.54 0.31
C LEU A 21 29.18 -19.84 1.12
N GLN A 22 28.22 -20.15 2.00
CA GLN A 22 28.24 -21.37 2.81
C GLN A 22 28.01 -22.60 1.95
N LYS A 23 28.54 -23.75 2.39
CA LYS A 23 28.47 -25.02 1.63
C LYS A 23 27.05 -25.52 1.38
N ASP A 24 26.10 -25.13 2.21
CA ASP A 24 24.67 -25.43 2.12
C ASP A 24 23.89 -24.45 1.24
N SER A 25 24.57 -23.45 0.67
CA SER A 25 23.97 -22.48 -0.24
C SER A 25 23.69 -23.08 -1.61
N ILE A 26 22.58 -23.79 -1.71
CA ILE A 26 22.10 -24.40 -2.96
C ILE A 26 20.93 -23.61 -3.55
N TYR A 27 20.85 -23.58 -4.87
CA TYR A 27 19.69 -23.05 -5.58
C TYR A 27 18.51 -24.01 -5.44
N GLN A 28 17.39 -23.50 -4.93
CA GLN A 28 16.13 -24.25 -4.81
C GLN A 28 15.03 -23.49 -5.54
N ALA A 29 14.64 -23.95 -6.72
CA ALA A 29 13.58 -23.35 -7.51
C ALA A 29 12.26 -23.32 -6.71
N GLY A 30 11.59 -22.16 -6.70
CA GLY A 30 10.30 -21.97 -6.02
C GLY A 30 10.35 -21.87 -4.49
N LYS A 31 11.49 -22.10 -3.85
CA LYS A 31 11.65 -21.92 -2.40
C LYS A 31 12.10 -20.50 -2.06
N ARG A 32 11.58 -19.99 -0.95
CA ARG A 32 12.03 -18.75 -0.30
C ARG A 32 12.92 -19.13 0.88
N GLY A 33 14.09 -18.48 1.00
CA GLY A 33 15.03 -18.69 2.09
C GLY A 33 15.98 -17.50 2.25
N PHE A 34 16.87 -17.58 3.23
CA PHE A 34 17.83 -16.53 3.54
C PHE A 34 19.21 -16.72 2.88
N LEU A 35 19.41 -17.83 2.18
CA LEU A 35 20.68 -18.14 1.51
C LEU A 35 20.87 -17.34 0.20
N TRP A 36 19.75 -16.92 -0.42
CA TRP A 36 19.73 -16.08 -1.60
C TRP A 36 18.77 -14.91 -1.36
N ILE A 37 19.31 -13.72 -1.15
CA ILE A 37 18.55 -12.52 -0.80
C ILE A 37 18.59 -11.55 -1.99
N LYS A 38 17.41 -11.12 -2.44
CA LYS A 38 17.28 -10.06 -3.44
C LYS A 38 17.47 -8.71 -2.74
N TYR A 39 18.40 -7.90 -3.22
CA TYR A 39 18.64 -6.54 -2.79
C TYR A 39 18.26 -5.59 -3.93
N LYS A 40 17.06 -5.05 -3.86
CA LYS A 40 16.48 -4.24 -4.93
C LYS A 40 16.46 -2.76 -4.55
N ARG A 41 16.43 -1.90 -5.57
CA ARG A 41 16.25 -0.45 -5.41
C ARG A 41 14.99 -0.10 -4.61
N ASP A 42 13.92 -0.86 -4.80
CA ASP A 42 12.62 -0.67 -4.13
C ASP A 42 12.72 -0.72 -2.59
N TYR A 43 13.73 -1.40 -2.04
CA TYR A 43 13.95 -1.46 -0.59
C TYR A 43 14.55 -0.17 -0.01
N LYS A 44 15.09 0.70 -0.86
CA LYS A 44 15.66 2.02 -0.48
C LYS A 44 14.79 3.19 -0.91
N SER A 45 13.83 2.98 -1.82
CA SER A 45 12.91 4.03 -2.23
C SER A 45 11.80 4.17 -1.20
N HIS A 46 11.71 5.32 -0.60
CA HIS A 46 10.53 5.74 0.16
C HIS A 46 9.87 6.88 -0.60
N LEU A 47 8.56 6.88 -0.64
CA LEU A 47 7.82 8.06 -1.07
C LEU A 47 8.29 9.25 -0.21
N ALA A 48 8.53 10.40 -0.84
CA ALA A 48 9.00 11.59 -0.11
C ALA A 48 7.94 12.05 0.92
N ASP A 49 6.67 11.83 0.62
CA ASP A 49 5.54 12.20 1.46
C ASP A 49 4.70 10.98 1.86
N THR A 50 4.01 11.10 2.98
CA THR A 50 3.00 10.14 3.41
C THR A 50 1.65 10.44 2.76
N LEU A 51 0.76 9.44 2.73
CA LEU A 51 -0.60 9.57 2.26
C LEU A 51 -1.56 9.42 3.46
N ASP A 52 -2.49 10.34 3.60
CA ASP A 52 -3.61 10.21 4.53
C ASP A 52 -4.74 9.49 3.79
N LEU A 53 -4.99 8.24 4.13
CA LEU A 53 -5.96 7.40 3.43
C LEU A 53 -7.09 6.97 4.34
N VAL A 54 -8.28 6.82 3.75
CA VAL A 54 -9.49 6.40 4.45
C VAL A 54 -9.59 4.88 4.49
N VAL A 55 -9.90 4.33 5.66
CA VAL A 55 -10.25 2.91 5.81
C VAL A 55 -11.66 2.70 5.25
N ILE A 56 -11.80 1.82 4.24
CA ILE A 56 -13.09 1.52 3.60
C ILE A 56 -13.48 0.05 3.70
N GLY A 57 -12.55 -0.82 4.07
CA GLY A 57 -12.81 -2.24 4.24
C GLY A 57 -11.61 -2.98 4.82
N ALA A 58 -11.77 -4.27 5.06
CA ALA A 58 -10.72 -5.13 5.56
C ALA A 58 -10.79 -6.53 4.93
N PHE A 59 -9.66 -7.23 4.98
CA PHE A 59 -9.53 -8.63 4.60
C PHE A 59 -9.11 -9.45 5.81
N TYR A 60 -9.69 -10.63 5.98
CA TYR A 60 -9.36 -11.50 7.10
C TYR A 60 -7.88 -11.88 7.12
N GLY A 61 -7.33 -12.00 8.32
CA GLY A 61 -6.00 -12.50 8.57
C GLY A 61 -5.89 -14.00 8.34
N LYS A 62 -4.64 -14.49 8.25
CA LYS A 62 -4.33 -15.92 8.19
C LYS A 62 -3.39 -16.29 9.33
N GLY A 63 -3.48 -17.55 9.81
CA GLY A 63 -2.62 -18.06 10.89
C GLY A 63 -2.90 -17.34 12.22
N GLN A 64 -1.87 -16.82 12.86
CA GLN A 64 -1.98 -16.13 14.15
C GLN A 64 -2.89 -14.90 14.14
N ARG A 65 -3.11 -14.29 12.98
CA ARG A 65 -3.99 -13.13 12.80
C ARG A 65 -5.40 -13.49 12.32
N ALA A 66 -5.80 -14.76 12.41
CA ALA A 66 -7.15 -15.19 11.98
C ALA A 66 -8.28 -14.59 12.83
N GLN A 67 -7.97 -14.07 14.02
CA GLN A 67 -8.93 -13.39 14.90
C GLN A 67 -9.13 -11.90 14.55
N TYR A 68 -8.20 -11.33 13.77
CA TYR A 68 -8.22 -9.93 13.35
C TYR A 68 -8.20 -9.83 11.82
N PHE A 69 -8.35 -8.62 11.31
CA PHE A 69 -8.09 -8.40 9.89
C PHE A 69 -6.58 -8.58 9.57
N GLY A 70 -6.27 -9.14 8.42
CA GLY A 70 -4.89 -9.30 7.92
C GLY A 70 -4.39 -8.06 7.20
N SER A 71 -5.32 -7.29 6.59
CA SER A 71 -5.03 -6.02 5.94
C SER A 71 -6.26 -5.15 5.81
N LEU A 72 -6.06 -3.83 5.84
CA LEU A 72 -7.08 -2.83 5.58
C LEU A 72 -7.05 -2.42 4.09
N LEU A 73 -8.22 -2.20 3.51
CA LEU A 73 -8.38 -1.59 2.20
C LEU A 73 -8.48 -0.08 2.37
N MET A 74 -7.55 0.64 1.73
CA MET A 74 -7.40 2.08 1.89
C MET A 74 -7.77 2.82 0.61
N ALA A 75 -8.38 3.98 0.77
CA ALA A 75 -8.82 4.82 -0.35
C ALA A 75 -8.41 6.29 -0.18
N CYS A 76 -8.17 6.94 -1.30
CA CYS A 76 -8.11 8.39 -1.42
C CYS A 76 -9.52 8.96 -1.68
N TYR A 77 -9.67 10.27 -1.56
CA TYR A 77 -10.91 10.96 -1.88
C TYR A 77 -10.82 11.63 -3.24
N ASP A 78 -11.87 11.51 -4.03
CA ASP A 78 -12.05 12.25 -5.27
C ASP A 78 -13.21 13.25 -5.11
N PRO A 79 -12.91 14.56 -4.96
CA PRO A 79 -13.94 15.57 -4.77
C PRO A 79 -14.78 15.84 -6.04
N GLU A 80 -14.29 15.48 -7.24
CA GLU A 80 -15.01 15.68 -8.48
C GLU A 80 -16.20 14.71 -8.63
N THR A 81 -16.04 13.48 -8.14
CA THR A 81 -17.06 12.44 -8.23
C THR A 81 -17.69 12.12 -6.88
N ASP A 82 -17.25 12.75 -5.80
CA ASP A 82 -17.63 12.46 -4.41
C ASP A 82 -17.43 10.98 -4.05
N GLN A 83 -16.30 10.40 -4.47
CA GLN A 83 -16.01 8.98 -4.26
C GLN A 83 -14.70 8.73 -3.54
N PHE A 84 -14.66 7.63 -2.78
CA PHE A 84 -13.45 7.05 -2.19
C PHE A 84 -12.91 5.97 -3.13
N LYS A 85 -11.73 6.20 -3.72
CA LYS A 85 -11.10 5.33 -4.71
C LYS A 85 -9.92 4.57 -4.11
N THR A 86 -9.86 3.26 -4.30
CA THR A 86 -8.85 2.41 -3.68
C THR A 86 -7.43 2.72 -4.13
N VAL A 87 -6.48 2.71 -3.19
CA VAL A 87 -5.05 2.99 -3.42
C VAL A 87 -4.16 1.82 -3.02
N CYS A 88 -4.44 1.16 -1.90
CA CYS A 88 -3.62 0.05 -1.43
C CYS A 88 -4.34 -0.86 -0.45
N LYS A 89 -3.70 -2.01 -0.17
CA LYS A 89 -4.02 -2.87 0.96
C LYS A 89 -2.86 -2.81 1.94
N VAL A 90 -3.09 -2.33 3.15
CA VAL A 90 -2.06 -2.21 4.19
C VAL A 90 -2.25 -3.26 5.27
N GLY A 91 -1.21 -4.06 5.52
CA GLY A 91 -1.18 -5.10 6.56
C GLY A 91 0.13 -5.08 7.37
N SER A 92 0.96 -4.04 7.18
CA SER A 92 2.23 -3.88 7.88
C SER A 92 2.31 -2.52 8.57
N GLY A 93 3.15 -2.43 9.59
CA GLY A 93 3.32 -1.22 10.40
C GLY A 93 2.44 -1.18 11.64
N PHE A 94 1.51 -2.10 11.79
CA PHE A 94 0.64 -2.23 12.96
C PHE A 94 1.34 -3.03 14.07
N THR A 95 1.18 -2.58 15.30
CA THR A 95 1.46 -3.33 16.53
C THR A 95 0.24 -4.19 16.92
N GLU A 96 0.37 -5.04 17.92
CA GLU A 96 -0.77 -5.79 18.45
C GLU A 96 -1.82 -4.85 19.06
N ASP A 97 -1.39 -3.83 19.79
CA ASP A 97 -2.28 -2.80 20.35
C ASP A 97 -3.04 -2.03 19.25
N ASP A 98 -2.40 -1.81 18.09
CA ASP A 98 -3.09 -1.17 16.95
C ASP A 98 -4.22 -2.03 16.40
N PHE A 99 -4.08 -3.36 16.38
CA PHE A 99 -5.16 -4.24 15.92
C PHE A 99 -6.36 -4.20 16.85
N GLU A 100 -6.16 -4.23 18.17
CA GLU A 100 -7.23 -4.11 19.15
C GLU A 100 -7.93 -2.75 19.04
N LYS A 101 -7.16 -1.67 19.00
CA LYS A 101 -7.68 -0.31 18.86
C LYS A 101 -8.45 -0.12 17.56
N LEU A 102 -7.96 -0.66 16.45
CA LEU A 102 -8.64 -0.55 15.15
C LEU A 102 -9.94 -1.37 15.14
N ASP A 103 -9.96 -2.55 15.76
CA ASP A 103 -11.18 -3.36 15.88
C ASP A 103 -12.26 -2.58 16.66
N GLU A 104 -11.90 -1.99 17.80
CA GLU A 104 -12.84 -1.14 18.57
C GLU A 104 -13.35 0.06 17.76
N LEU A 105 -12.44 0.80 17.11
CA LEU A 105 -12.80 2.00 16.34
C LEU A 105 -13.68 1.68 15.11
N LEU A 106 -13.41 0.57 14.42
CA LEU A 106 -14.08 0.24 13.17
C LEU A 106 -15.36 -0.57 13.37
N LYS A 107 -15.53 -1.25 14.50
CA LYS A 107 -16.67 -2.11 14.78
C LYS A 107 -18.02 -1.38 14.71
N ALA A 108 -18.08 -0.14 15.20
CA ALA A 108 -19.29 0.67 15.14
C ALA A 108 -19.63 1.16 13.72
N HIS A 109 -18.64 1.13 12.81
CA HIS A 109 -18.76 1.60 11.43
C HIS A 109 -18.83 0.46 10.40
N GLN A 110 -18.97 -0.79 10.87
CA GLN A 110 -19.09 -1.95 9.98
C GLN A 110 -20.47 -1.95 9.28
N ILE A 111 -20.44 -2.18 7.97
CA ILE A 111 -21.63 -2.25 7.13
C ILE A 111 -21.67 -3.56 6.35
N ARG A 112 -22.87 -4.00 5.96
CA ARG A 112 -23.07 -5.29 5.28
C ARG A 112 -22.57 -5.33 3.84
N HIS A 113 -22.59 -4.19 3.18
CA HIS A 113 -22.25 -4.07 1.75
C HIS A 113 -21.34 -2.88 1.54
N LYS A 114 -20.64 -2.88 0.40
CA LYS A 114 -19.79 -1.76 -0.02
C LYS A 114 -20.58 -0.44 0.02
N HIS A 115 -20.00 0.58 0.68
CA HIS A 115 -20.62 1.91 0.77
C HIS A 115 -20.81 2.51 -0.63
N PRO A 116 -21.92 3.21 -0.92
CA PRO A 116 -22.21 3.77 -2.26
C PRO A 116 -21.13 4.72 -2.80
N ARG A 117 -20.48 5.48 -1.91
CA ARG A 117 -19.37 6.38 -2.28
C ARG A 117 -18.02 5.66 -2.45
N VAL A 118 -17.95 4.35 -2.27
CA VAL A 118 -16.70 3.58 -2.43
C VAL A 118 -16.63 3.00 -3.83
N ASN A 119 -15.58 3.40 -4.56
CA ASN A 119 -15.22 2.82 -5.84
C ASN A 119 -14.09 1.79 -5.63
N SER A 120 -14.39 0.53 -5.82
CA SER A 120 -13.45 -0.59 -5.61
C SER A 120 -13.80 -1.75 -6.55
N ILE A 121 -12.79 -2.26 -7.26
CA ILE A 121 -12.85 -3.52 -8.00
C ILE A 121 -12.65 -4.71 -7.04
N LEU A 122 -11.89 -4.48 -5.96
CA LEU A 122 -11.66 -5.49 -4.94
C LEU A 122 -12.92 -5.67 -4.09
N SER A 123 -13.25 -6.91 -3.76
CA SER A 123 -14.28 -7.25 -2.77
C SER A 123 -13.60 -7.47 -1.43
N ALA A 124 -13.85 -6.60 -0.48
CA ALA A 124 -13.38 -6.76 0.90
C ALA A 124 -14.24 -7.81 1.64
N ASP A 125 -13.64 -8.48 2.62
CA ASP A 125 -14.36 -9.42 3.48
C ASP A 125 -15.25 -8.67 4.48
N ILE A 126 -14.81 -7.49 4.91
CA ILE A 126 -15.54 -6.58 5.79
C ILE A 126 -15.57 -5.21 5.13
N TRP A 127 -16.73 -4.57 5.12
CA TRP A 127 -16.89 -3.19 4.65
C TRP A 127 -17.13 -2.25 5.82
N TYR A 128 -16.59 -1.03 5.71
CA TYR A 128 -16.80 0.04 6.68
C TYR A 128 -17.36 1.29 6.01
N GLU A 129 -18.15 2.06 6.76
CA GLU A 129 -18.40 3.45 6.41
C GLU A 129 -17.07 4.20 6.35
N PRO A 130 -16.86 5.09 5.38
CA PRO A 130 -15.72 6.00 5.39
C PRO A 130 -15.72 6.87 6.64
N TYR A 131 -14.84 6.55 7.59
CA TYR A 131 -14.80 7.24 8.89
C TYR A 131 -13.37 7.53 9.33
N LEU A 132 -12.50 6.51 9.34
CA LEU A 132 -11.18 6.61 9.93
C LEU A 132 -10.13 6.91 8.85
N VAL A 133 -9.30 7.92 9.10
CA VAL A 133 -8.14 8.28 8.26
C VAL A 133 -6.86 7.85 8.96
N LEU A 134 -6.00 7.17 8.22
CA LEU A 134 -4.68 6.71 8.68
C LEU A 134 -3.58 7.28 7.80
N GLU A 135 -2.45 7.63 8.42
CA GLU A 135 -1.25 8.03 7.69
C GLU A 135 -0.49 6.79 7.21
N ILE A 136 -0.30 6.67 5.91
CA ILE A 136 0.33 5.52 5.25
C ILE A 136 1.57 5.99 4.50
N THR A 137 2.68 5.32 4.69
CA THR A 137 3.89 5.46 3.87
C THR A 137 4.02 4.28 2.91
N GLY A 138 4.87 4.42 1.91
CA GLY A 138 5.18 3.34 0.96
C GLY A 138 6.44 3.62 0.15
N ALA A 139 6.80 2.70 -0.73
CA ALA A 139 8.00 2.82 -1.54
C ALA A 139 7.77 3.72 -2.77
N GLU A 140 6.71 3.47 -3.52
CA GLU A 140 6.42 4.19 -4.76
C GLU A 140 4.95 3.99 -5.18
N LEU A 141 4.46 4.91 -6.00
CA LEU A 141 3.20 4.76 -6.73
C LEU A 141 3.46 4.04 -8.05
N THR A 142 2.62 3.09 -8.41
CA THR A 142 2.71 2.31 -9.65
C THR A 142 1.37 2.10 -10.30
N LEU A 143 1.36 1.80 -11.59
CA LEU A 143 0.15 1.39 -12.30
C LEU A 143 -0.39 0.07 -11.72
N SER A 144 -1.67 0.05 -11.40
CA SER A 144 -2.34 -1.08 -10.76
C SER A 144 -3.53 -1.57 -11.59
N PRO A 145 -3.70 -2.89 -11.74
CA PRO A 145 -4.87 -3.46 -12.39
C PRO A 145 -6.07 -3.62 -11.44
N VAL A 146 -5.92 -3.33 -10.13
CA VAL A 146 -6.93 -3.62 -9.11
C VAL A 146 -7.32 -2.43 -8.24
N HIS A 147 -6.51 -1.37 -8.23
CA HIS A 147 -6.84 -0.14 -7.50
C HIS A 147 -7.46 0.88 -8.43
N THR A 148 -8.46 1.62 -7.92
CA THR A 148 -9.32 2.50 -8.73
C THR A 148 -8.91 3.98 -8.68
N CYS A 149 -7.95 4.37 -7.85
CA CYS A 149 -7.39 5.71 -7.89
C CYS A 149 -6.81 6.00 -9.29
N ALA A 150 -7.18 7.10 -9.90
CA ALA A 150 -6.77 7.51 -11.25
C ALA A 150 -7.07 6.47 -12.36
N TRP A 151 -8.15 5.70 -12.20
CA TRP A 151 -8.54 4.69 -13.18
C TRP A 151 -8.79 5.32 -14.56
N ASP A 152 -8.17 4.75 -15.59
CA ASP A 152 -8.16 5.22 -16.98
C ASP A 152 -7.57 6.64 -17.22
N LYS A 153 -7.11 7.33 -16.17
CA LYS A 153 -6.56 8.69 -16.30
C LYS A 153 -5.11 8.72 -16.81
N ILE A 154 -4.33 7.69 -16.53
CA ILE A 154 -2.90 7.62 -16.92
C ILE A 154 -2.67 6.55 -17.99
N LYS A 155 -3.27 5.40 -17.81
CA LYS A 155 -3.19 4.28 -18.74
C LYS A 155 -4.53 3.54 -18.77
N PRO A 156 -5.04 3.14 -19.98
CA PRO A 156 -6.29 2.38 -20.09
C PRO A 156 -6.29 1.12 -19.24
N SER A 157 -7.41 0.87 -18.56
CA SER A 157 -7.64 -0.27 -17.67
C SER A 157 -6.62 -0.39 -16.52
N ARG A 158 -6.10 0.74 -16.04
CA ARG A 158 -5.19 0.82 -14.90
C ARG A 158 -5.53 2.03 -14.04
N GLY A 159 -5.39 1.84 -12.74
CA GLY A 159 -5.34 2.90 -11.76
C GLY A 159 -3.94 3.04 -11.17
N LEU A 160 -3.81 3.81 -10.11
CA LEU A 160 -2.59 3.93 -9.30
C LEU A 160 -2.73 3.14 -8.00
N GLY A 161 -1.64 2.51 -7.61
CA GLY A 161 -1.53 1.81 -6.33
C GLY A 161 -0.21 2.11 -5.64
N LEU A 162 -0.24 2.13 -4.30
CA LEU A 162 0.94 2.30 -3.46
C LEU A 162 1.63 0.95 -3.23
N ARG A 163 2.91 0.86 -3.58
CA ARG A 163 3.74 -0.34 -3.32
C ARG A 163 4.32 -0.31 -1.92
N PHE A 164 4.36 -1.49 -1.30
CA PHE A 164 4.85 -1.71 0.06
C PHE A 164 4.24 -0.73 1.08
N PRO A 165 2.89 -0.61 1.12
CA PRO A 165 2.23 0.28 2.04
C PRO A 165 2.48 -0.16 3.49
N ARG A 166 2.72 0.83 4.36
CA ARG A 166 2.97 0.63 5.77
C ARG A 166 2.28 1.72 6.58
N PHE A 167 1.59 1.32 7.64
CA PHE A 167 1.05 2.25 8.63
C PHE A 167 2.20 2.89 9.41
N THR A 168 2.14 4.21 9.60
CA THR A 168 3.19 4.97 10.30
C THR A 168 3.00 4.98 11.82
N GLY A 169 1.86 4.49 12.32
CA GLY A 169 1.44 4.60 13.71
C GLY A 169 0.55 5.83 13.96
N ARG A 170 0.29 6.65 12.94
CA ARG A 170 -0.44 7.90 13.11
C ARG A 170 -1.89 7.79 12.63
N TYR A 171 -2.80 7.90 13.60
CA TYR A 171 -4.24 8.06 13.38
C TYR A 171 -4.54 9.54 13.12
N ARG A 172 -5.28 9.85 12.07
CA ARG A 172 -5.61 11.22 11.67
C ARG A 172 -7.03 11.57 12.15
N PHE A 173 -7.23 11.59 13.47
CA PHE A 173 -8.50 12.01 14.08
C PHE A 173 -8.84 13.49 13.85
N ASP A 174 -7.86 14.26 13.41
CA ASP A 174 -7.99 15.66 13.02
C ASP A 174 -8.60 15.85 11.63
N LYS A 175 -8.77 14.76 10.85
CA LYS A 175 -9.28 14.80 9.48
C LYS A 175 -10.60 14.05 9.35
N ARG A 176 -11.52 14.63 8.60
CA ARG A 176 -12.69 13.91 8.08
C ARG A 176 -12.26 13.05 6.87
N PRO A 177 -13.04 12.04 6.47
CA PRO A 177 -12.75 11.25 5.29
C PRO A 177 -12.52 12.09 4.02
N GLU A 178 -13.27 13.18 3.85
CA GLU A 178 -13.15 14.10 2.72
C GLU A 178 -11.89 14.97 2.75
N ASP A 179 -11.22 15.05 3.90
CA ASP A 179 -9.94 15.77 4.07
C ASP A 179 -8.73 14.84 3.84
N ALA A 180 -8.96 13.58 3.43
CA ALA A 180 -7.92 12.64 3.05
C ALA A 180 -7.17 13.10 1.80
N THR A 181 -6.00 12.51 1.56
CA THR A 181 -5.24 12.74 0.33
C THR A 181 -6.13 12.52 -0.89
N THR A 182 -6.17 13.50 -1.79
CA THR A 182 -7.03 13.47 -2.96
C THR A 182 -6.43 12.65 -4.11
N GLU A 183 -7.29 12.20 -5.01
CA GLU A 183 -6.86 11.53 -6.24
C GLU A 183 -5.89 12.41 -7.06
N LYS A 184 -6.16 13.72 -7.12
CA LYS A 184 -5.32 14.69 -7.83
C LYS A 184 -3.91 14.75 -7.24
N GLU A 185 -3.79 14.83 -5.92
CA GLU A 185 -2.47 14.84 -5.24
C GLU A 185 -1.70 13.54 -5.54
N ILE A 186 -2.37 12.39 -5.54
CA ILE A 186 -1.72 11.10 -5.87
C ILE A 186 -1.24 11.09 -7.33
N ILE A 187 -1.99 11.65 -8.27
CA ILE A 187 -1.56 11.78 -9.67
C ILE A 187 -0.33 12.69 -9.77
N GLU A 188 -0.32 13.82 -9.09
CA GLU A 188 0.81 14.75 -9.06
C GLU A 188 2.07 14.09 -8.46
N MET A 189 1.93 13.37 -7.36
CA MET A 189 3.04 12.61 -6.74
C MET A 189 3.59 11.54 -7.69
N TYR A 190 2.72 10.81 -8.41
CA TYR A 190 3.14 9.82 -9.40
C TYR A 190 3.91 10.46 -10.56
N GLN A 191 3.44 11.58 -11.08
CA GLN A 191 4.11 12.32 -12.16
C GLN A 191 5.48 12.86 -11.74
N ASN A 192 5.58 13.40 -10.52
CA ASN A 192 6.83 13.89 -9.97
C ASN A 192 7.83 12.75 -9.73
N GLN A 193 7.36 11.58 -9.27
CA GLN A 193 8.18 10.38 -9.11
C GLN A 193 8.81 9.94 -10.44
N ILE A 194 8.11 10.06 -11.56
CA ILE A 194 8.63 9.73 -12.90
C ILE A 194 9.70 10.72 -13.32
N LYS A 195 9.51 12.03 -13.09
CA LYS A 195 10.48 13.08 -13.45
C LYS A 195 11.82 12.93 -12.74
N ILE A 196 11.82 12.40 -11.52
CA ILE A 196 13.06 12.17 -10.74
C ILE A 196 13.83 10.92 -11.26
N LYS A 197 13.16 10.03 -11.99
CA LYS A 197 13.75 8.80 -12.53
C LYS A 197 14.37 8.97 -13.93
N VAL A 198 14.27 10.16 -14.53
CA VAL A 198 14.88 10.55 -15.80
C VAL A 198 16.06 11.45 -15.55
#